data_1ca91d1eae13c60a36320b33a2f4433d
#
_entry.id   1ca91d1eae13c60a36320b33a2f4433d
#
_cell.length_a   1.000
_cell.length_b   1.000
_cell.length_c   1.000
_cell.angle_alpha   90.00
_cell.angle_beta   90.00
_cell.angle_gamma   90.00
#
_symmetry.space_group_name_H-M   'P 1'
#
loop_
_entity.id
_entity.type
_entity.pdbx_description
1 polymer ?
#
loop_
_entity_poly.entity_id
_entity_poly.type
_entity_poly.pdbx_seq_one_letter_code
_entity_poly.pdbx_strand_id
1 'polypeptide(L)'
;MLNRLQFLTLIFTPLLARCMPAHASPRLASRIQIAGRDEPGERMILSGRALGSDGRPLAGVEIYAYHTGADGLYRRDRYTPEWPSKPPRLEGTLRTASDGSYQIDTIKPGAYPSGNNPAHVHFKLRASGYPEQGETIWFEGDPLLTAQQKAAYVVRLRRDSDGLLRATHDFHLGSPQ
;
A
#
# COMPACT_ATOMS: atom_id res chain seq x y z
N MET A 1 -25.30 -53.79 64.68
CA MET A 1 -24.14 -52.93 64.27
C MET A 1 -24.16 -52.82 62.73
N LEU A 2 -24.68 -51.71 62.23
CA LEU A 2 -24.76 -51.49 60.75
C LEU A 2 -23.68 -50.48 60.34
N ASN A 3 -22.76 -50.96 59.46
CA ASN A 3 -21.76 -50.10 58.83
C ASN A 3 -22.39 -49.32 57.68
N ARG A 4 -22.35 -48.00 57.72
CA ARG A 4 -22.73 -47.15 56.63
C ARG A 4 -21.54 -46.97 55.71
N LEU A 5 -21.62 -47.53 54.53
CA LEU A 5 -20.73 -47.23 53.40
C LEU A 5 -21.14 -45.84 52.84
N GLN A 6 -20.25 -44.83 52.90
CA GLN A 6 -20.44 -43.58 52.20
C GLN A 6 -19.89 -43.69 50.77
N PHE A 7 -20.77 -43.61 49.76
CA PHE A 7 -20.39 -43.50 48.38
C PHE A 7 -20.01 -42.07 48.09
N LEU A 8 -18.73 -41.83 47.79
CA LEU A 8 -18.22 -40.56 47.29
C LEU A 8 -18.44 -40.47 45.80
N THR A 9 -19.42 -39.70 45.37
CA THR A 9 -19.69 -39.44 43.96
C THR A 9 -18.75 -38.36 43.47
N LEU A 10 -17.74 -38.74 42.65
CA LEU A 10 -16.89 -37.79 41.95
C LEU A 10 -17.66 -37.17 40.76
N ILE A 11 -18.02 -35.90 40.86
CA ILE A 11 -18.61 -35.15 39.75
C ILE A 11 -17.46 -34.70 38.84
N PHE A 12 -17.36 -35.34 37.69
CA PHE A 12 -16.44 -34.97 36.62
C PHE A 12 -17.07 -33.80 35.85
N THR A 13 -16.66 -32.56 36.09
CA THR A 13 -17.06 -31.41 35.26
C THR A 13 -16.21 -31.37 34.01
N PRO A 14 -16.79 -31.49 32.80
CA PRO A 14 -16.01 -31.33 31.57
C PRO A 14 -15.61 -29.87 31.42
N LEU A 15 -14.29 -29.61 31.36
CA LEU A 15 -13.72 -28.33 31.04
C LEU A 15 -13.96 -28.08 29.52
N LEU A 16 -15.03 -27.34 29.21
CA LEU A 16 -15.30 -26.87 27.85
C LEU A 16 -14.19 -25.88 27.45
N ALA A 17 -13.21 -26.36 26.74
CA ALA A 17 -12.20 -25.51 26.08
C ALA A 17 -12.94 -24.56 25.11
N ARG A 18 -13.11 -23.32 25.54
CA ARG A 18 -13.66 -22.24 24.73
C ARG A 18 -12.61 -21.91 23.65
N CYS A 19 -12.78 -22.46 22.44
CA CYS A 19 -12.03 -21.98 21.26
C CYS A 19 -12.32 -20.48 21.09
N MET A 20 -11.37 -19.64 21.49
CA MET A 20 -11.40 -18.22 21.14
C MET A 20 -11.21 -18.12 19.64
N PRO A 21 -12.10 -17.43 18.90
CA PRO A 21 -11.86 -17.19 17.49
C PRO A 21 -10.55 -16.40 17.36
N ALA A 22 -9.61 -16.93 16.59
CA ALA A 22 -8.40 -16.21 16.24
C ALA A 22 -8.83 -14.87 15.62
N HIS A 23 -8.37 -13.76 16.20
CA HIS A 23 -8.60 -12.43 15.64
C HIS A 23 -7.94 -12.42 14.25
N ALA A 24 -8.74 -12.63 13.21
CA ALA A 24 -8.27 -12.45 11.84
C ALA A 24 -7.88 -10.97 11.69
N SER A 25 -6.61 -10.69 11.46
CA SER A 25 -6.16 -9.34 11.10
C SER A 25 -7.01 -8.82 9.93
N PRO A 26 -7.45 -7.57 9.95
CA PRO A 26 -8.27 -7.02 8.87
C PRO A 26 -7.58 -7.27 7.53
N ARG A 27 -8.28 -7.94 6.62
CA ARG A 27 -7.76 -8.27 5.30
C ARG A 27 -7.65 -6.97 4.52
N LEU A 28 -6.44 -6.53 4.21
CA LEU A 28 -6.21 -5.36 3.37
C LEU A 28 -6.89 -5.60 2.00
N ALA A 29 -7.61 -4.58 1.51
CA ALA A 29 -8.24 -4.60 0.19
C ALA A 29 -7.19 -4.39 -0.91
N SER A 30 -7.51 -4.80 -2.14
CA SER A 30 -6.67 -4.52 -3.32
C SER A 30 -6.91 -3.13 -3.91
N ARG A 31 -7.87 -2.40 -3.38
CA ARG A 31 -8.17 -1.00 -3.73
C ARG A 31 -8.22 -0.16 -2.46
N ILE A 32 -7.54 0.99 -2.49
CA ILE A 32 -7.56 1.97 -1.41
C ILE A 32 -7.78 3.38 -1.95
N GLN A 33 -8.29 4.25 -1.08
CA GLN A 33 -8.34 5.69 -1.29
C GLN A 33 -7.36 6.36 -0.33
N ILE A 34 -6.29 6.97 -0.87
CA ILE A 34 -5.29 7.72 -0.09
C ILE A 34 -5.74 9.17 0.11
N ALA A 35 -6.20 9.83 -0.95
CA ALA A 35 -6.66 11.21 -0.88
C ALA A 35 -8.18 11.27 -0.72
N GLY A 36 -8.65 11.96 0.33
CA GLY A 36 -10.06 12.24 0.55
C GLY A 36 -10.68 13.03 -0.62
N ARG A 37 -12.02 13.13 -0.67
CA ARG A 37 -12.72 13.84 -1.75
C ARG A 37 -12.39 15.33 -1.80
N ASP A 38 -12.15 15.93 -0.62
CA ASP A 38 -11.86 17.36 -0.46
C ASP A 38 -10.36 17.66 -0.51
N GLU A 39 -9.53 16.66 -0.83
CA GLU A 39 -8.09 16.88 -0.99
C GLU A 39 -7.84 17.71 -2.25
N PRO A 40 -7.17 18.89 -2.12
CA PRO A 40 -6.82 19.71 -3.27
C PRO A 40 -5.93 18.98 -4.26
N GLY A 41 -6.18 19.16 -5.56
CA GLY A 41 -5.37 18.59 -6.63
C GLY A 41 -6.21 17.84 -7.66
N GLU A 42 -5.57 17.42 -8.75
CA GLU A 42 -6.21 16.65 -9.80
C GLU A 42 -6.37 15.19 -9.35
N ARG A 43 -7.61 14.68 -9.41
CA ARG A 43 -7.89 13.29 -9.07
C ARG A 43 -7.15 12.33 -9.97
N MET A 44 -6.55 11.30 -9.37
CA MET A 44 -5.74 10.31 -10.07
C MET A 44 -6.07 8.90 -9.59
N ILE A 45 -6.17 7.97 -10.53
CA ILE A 45 -6.16 6.54 -10.26
C ILE A 45 -4.83 5.97 -10.75
N LEU A 46 -4.13 5.32 -9.85
CA LEU A 46 -2.96 4.52 -10.15
C LEU A 46 -3.31 3.05 -9.99
N SER A 47 -3.07 2.25 -11.00
CA SER A 47 -3.40 0.83 -11.02
C SER A 47 -2.31 0.01 -11.71
N GLY A 48 -2.35 -1.31 -11.52
CA GLY A 48 -1.42 -2.24 -12.15
C GLY A 48 -1.45 -3.59 -11.48
N ARG A 49 -0.38 -4.35 -11.64
CA ARG A 49 -0.19 -5.67 -11.04
C ARG A 49 1.17 -5.77 -10.35
N ALA A 50 1.26 -6.66 -9.37
CA ALA A 50 2.53 -7.15 -8.90
C ALA A 50 2.83 -8.49 -9.58
N LEU A 51 4.01 -8.62 -10.14
CA LEU A 51 4.48 -9.77 -10.91
C LEU A 51 5.77 -10.31 -10.29
N GLY A 52 5.93 -11.61 -10.32
CA GLY A 52 7.19 -12.27 -9.98
C GLY A 52 8.24 -12.13 -11.08
N SER A 53 9.44 -12.59 -10.82
CA SER A 53 10.53 -12.64 -11.81
C SER A 53 10.22 -13.50 -13.05
N ASP A 54 9.27 -14.42 -12.93
CA ASP A 54 8.74 -15.25 -14.00
C ASP A 54 7.57 -14.59 -14.77
N GLY A 55 7.22 -13.34 -14.44
CA GLY A 55 6.10 -12.60 -15.02
C GLY A 55 4.72 -13.03 -14.56
N ARG A 56 4.61 -13.97 -13.62
CA ARG A 56 3.32 -14.40 -13.09
C ARG A 56 2.77 -13.43 -12.05
N PRO A 57 1.45 -13.21 -12.02
CA PRO A 57 0.83 -12.37 -11.01
C PRO A 57 1.06 -12.89 -9.59
N LEU A 58 1.39 -11.98 -8.68
CA LEU A 58 1.59 -12.25 -7.26
C LEU A 58 0.41 -11.72 -6.45
N ALA A 59 -0.34 -12.65 -5.86
CA ALA A 59 -1.42 -12.34 -4.92
C ALA A 59 -0.87 -11.98 -3.54
N GLY A 60 -1.55 -11.07 -2.84
CA GLY A 60 -1.26 -10.77 -1.43
C GLY A 60 0.02 -9.98 -1.17
N VAL A 61 0.65 -9.41 -2.22
CA VAL A 61 1.77 -8.47 -2.06
C VAL A 61 1.27 -7.25 -1.31
N GLU A 62 1.89 -6.93 -0.20
CA GLU A 62 1.62 -5.71 0.55
C GLU A 62 2.33 -4.54 -0.12
N ILE A 63 1.56 -3.52 -0.47
CA ILE A 63 2.03 -2.30 -1.12
C ILE A 63 1.71 -1.13 -0.18
N TYR A 64 2.74 -0.53 0.39
CA TYR A 64 2.65 0.76 1.07
C TYR A 64 3.01 1.85 0.08
N ALA A 65 2.10 2.81 -0.12
CA ALA A 65 2.28 3.94 -1.03
C ALA A 65 2.16 5.26 -0.28
N TYR A 66 2.98 6.25 -0.65
CA TYR A 66 2.88 7.59 -0.11
C TYR A 66 3.41 8.64 -1.09
N HIS A 67 2.89 9.86 -0.97
CA HIS A 67 3.31 10.98 -1.81
C HIS A 67 2.97 12.34 -1.16
N THR A 68 3.41 13.42 -1.79
CA THR A 68 3.10 14.80 -1.39
C THR A 68 1.68 15.20 -1.77
N GLY A 69 1.14 16.25 -1.17
CA GLY A 69 -0.02 16.96 -1.69
C GLY A 69 0.25 17.60 -3.06
N ALA A 70 -0.75 18.23 -3.65
CA ALA A 70 -0.60 18.99 -4.90
C ALA A 70 0.36 20.20 -4.73
N ASP A 71 0.56 20.64 -3.50
CA ASP A 71 1.50 21.69 -3.10
C ASP A 71 2.96 21.20 -2.98
N GLY A 72 3.23 19.93 -3.21
CA GLY A 72 4.55 19.33 -3.08
C GLY A 72 5.00 19.07 -1.64
N LEU A 73 4.09 19.16 -0.65
CA LEU A 73 4.40 18.95 0.76
C LEU A 73 3.85 17.61 1.26
N TYR A 74 4.63 16.90 2.07
CA TYR A 74 4.15 15.68 2.77
C TYR A 74 3.14 16.01 3.87
N ARG A 75 3.24 17.23 4.44
CA ARG A 75 2.36 17.74 5.49
C ARG A 75 2.07 19.21 5.20
N ARG A 76 0.86 19.66 5.56
CA ARG A 76 0.46 21.09 5.35
C ARG A 76 1.17 22.07 6.28
N ASP A 77 1.70 21.58 7.39
CA ASP A 77 2.30 22.41 8.45
C ASP A 77 3.80 22.68 8.29
N ARG A 78 4.49 21.86 7.47
CA ARG A 78 5.95 22.01 7.27
C ARG A 78 6.41 21.43 5.94
N TYR A 79 7.27 22.19 5.28
CA TYR A 79 8.16 21.65 4.27
C TYR A 79 9.30 20.90 4.98
N THR A 80 9.40 19.59 4.74
CA THR A 80 10.57 18.80 5.13
C THR A 80 11.12 18.17 3.87
N PRO A 81 12.28 18.64 3.36
CA PRO A 81 12.91 18.04 2.18
C PRO A 81 13.50 16.67 2.46
N GLU A 82 13.62 16.30 3.73
CA GLU A 82 14.12 15.03 4.20
C GLU A 82 12.97 14.16 4.69
N TRP A 83 13.23 12.86 4.77
CA TRP A 83 12.29 11.87 5.27
C TRP A 83 11.57 12.39 6.53
N PRO A 84 10.25 12.50 6.52
CA PRO A 84 9.53 13.11 7.62
C PRO A 84 9.69 12.28 8.90
N SER A 85 9.97 12.94 10.00
CA SER A 85 9.95 12.33 11.34
C SER A 85 8.57 11.82 11.77
N LYS A 86 7.54 12.13 11.00
CA LYS A 86 6.15 11.68 11.14
C LYS A 86 5.66 11.13 9.79
N PRO A 87 4.73 10.17 9.80
CA PRO A 87 4.18 9.62 8.56
C PRO A 87 3.69 10.70 7.60
N PRO A 88 3.83 10.51 6.28
CA PRO A 88 3.21 11.36 5.28
C PRO A 88 1.70 11.46 5.50
N ARG A 89 1.10 12.58 5.13
CA ARG A 89 -0.35 12.77 5.26
C ARG A 89 -1.13 11.94 4.22
N LEU A 90 -0.58 11.80 3.03
CA LEU A 90 -1.15 11.02 1.94
C LEU A 90 -0.36 9.72 1.80
N GLU A 91 -0.85 8.70 2.50
CA GLU A 91 -0.28 7.37 2.54
C GLU A 91 -1.36 6.29 2.69
N GLY A 92 -1.02 5.07 2.36
CA GLY A 92 -1.89 3.93 2.60
C GLY A 92 -1.25 2.61 2.24
N THR A 93 -1.81 1.53 2.80
CA THR A 93 -1.36 0.17 2.55
C THR A 93 -2.50 -0.66 1.98
N LEU A 94 -2.21 -1.43 0.96
CA LEU A 94 -3.13 -2.38 0.32
C LEU A 94 -2.45 -3.74 0.13
N ARG A 95 -3.22 -4.74 -0.31
CA ARG A 95 -2.68 -6.02 -0.78
C ARG A 95 -3.24 -6.37 -2.13
N THR A 96 -2.39 -6.88 -3.03
CA THR A 96 -2.81 -7.30 -4.35
C THR A 96 -3.88 -8.39 -4.30
N ALA A 97 -4.81 -8.36 -5.25
CA ALA A 97 -5.84 -9.36 -5.45
C ALA A 97 -5.25 -10.70 -5.90
N SER A 98 -6.10 -11.72 -6.07
CA SER A 98 -5.68 -13.06 -6.52
C SER A 98 -5.03 -13.07 -7.91
N ASP A 99 -5.35 -12.11 -8.76
CA ASP A 99 -4.76 -11.89 -10.09
C ASP A 99 -3.58 -10.90 -10.07
N GLY A 100 -3.05 -10.57 -8.90
CA GLY A 100 -1.96 -9.62 -8.69
C GLY A 100 -2.37 -8.15 -8.82
N SER A 101 -3.61 -7.83 -9.14
CA SER A 101 -4.03 -6.45 -9.40
C SER A 101 -4.11 -5.59 -8.15
N TYR A 102 -3.90 -4.29 -8.33
CA TYR A 102 -4.07 -3.26 -7.30
C TYR A 102 -4.64 -1.96 -7.90
N GLN A 103 -5.25 -1.13 -7.04
CA GLN A 103 -5.70 0.21 -7.39
C GLN A 103 -5.56 1.17 -6.21
N ILE A 104 -5.08 2.38 -6.50
CA ILE A 104 -4.93 3.48 -5.55
C ILE A 104 -5.66 4.70 -6.11
N ASP A 105 -6.67 5.16 -5.38
CA ASP A 105 -7.42 6.37 -5.69
C ASP A 105 -6.82 7.53 -4.89
N THR A 106 -6.28 8.52 -5.60
CA THR A 106 -5.55 9.62 -4.96
C THR A 106 -5.64 10.92 -5.78
N ILE A 107 -4.67 11.81 -5.60
CA ILE A 107 -4.42 12.99 -6.44
C ILE A 107 -3.04 12.89 -7.07
N LYS A 108 -2.84 13.60 -8.18
CA LYS A 108 -1.50 13.81 -8.72
C LYS A 108 -0.66 14.63 -7.71
N PRO A 109 0.49 14.12 -7.24
CA PRO A 109 1.37 14.88 -6.35
C PRO A 109 1.96 16.11 -7.05
N GLY A 110 2.32 17.11 -6.26
CA GLY A 110 3.16 18.22 -6.71
C GLY A 110 4.65 17.88 -6.62
N ALA A 111 5.45 18.57 -7.43
CA ALA A 111 6.90 18.58 -7.28
C ALA A 111 7.30 19.28 -5.97
N TYR A 112 8.48 18.97 -5.44
CA TYR A 112 8.95 19.65 -4.23
C TYR A 112 9.11 21.15 -4.44
N PRO A 113 8.71 21.99 -3.48
CA PRO A 113 8.83 23.44 -3.59
C PRO A 113 10.27 23.94 -3.77
N SER A 114 11.27 23.12 -3.40
CA SER A 114 12.69 23.38 -3.68
C SER A 114 13.00 23.44 -5.18
N GLY A 115 12.10 22.95 -6.05
CA GLY A 115 12.24 22.98 -7.50
C GLY A 115 13.27 22.00 -8.09
N ASN A 116 13.78 21.06 -7.30
CA ASN A 116 14.83 20.14 -7.72
C ASN A 116 14.40 18.67 -7.73
N ASN A 117 13.14 18.36 -7.41
CA ASN A 117 12.64 16.99 -7.45
C ASN A 117 11.24 16.97 -8.09
N PRO A 118 11.07 16.21 -9.20
CA PRO A 118 9.81 16.15 -9.91
C PRO A 118 8.70 15.48 -9.08
N ALA A 119 7.45 15.62 -9.52
CA ALA A 119 6.32 14.93 -8.93
C ALA A 119 6.52 13.42 -8.96
N HIS A 120 6.27 12.73 -7.84
CA HIS A 120 6.51 11.29 -7.73
C HIS A 120 5.65 10.62 -6.64
N VAL A 121 5.54 9.29 -6.75
CA VAL A 121 4.93 8.44 -5.73
C VAL A 121 5.95 7.39 -5.29
N HIS A 122 6.09 7.22 -3.98
CA HIS A 122 6.94 6.20 -3.37
C HIS A 122 6.16 4.96 -3.02
N PHE A 123 6.82 3.81 -3.15
CA PHE A 123 6.29 2.51 -2.78
C PHE A 123 7.28 1.71 -1.94
N LYS A 124 6.74 0.89 -1.04
CA LYS A 124 7.43 -0.23 -0.41
C LYS A 124 6.61 -1.48 -0.62
N LEU A 125 7.26 -2.52 -1.13
CA LEU A 125 6.64 -3.78 -1.50
C LEU A 125 7.13 -4.89 -0.57
N ARG A 126 6.21 -5.68 -0.03
CA ARG A 126 6.50 -6.84 0.81
C ARG A 126 5.69 -8.03 0.35
N ALA A 127 6.35 -9.15 0.13
CA ALA A 127 5.71 -10.42 -0.18
C ALA A 127 6.46 -11.56 0.51
N SER A 128 5.72 -12.61 0.91
CA SER A 128 6.35 -13.79 1.53
C SER A 128 7.32 -14.45 0.56
N GLY A 129 8.54 -14.70 1.01
CA GLY A 129 9.60 -15.30 0.19
C GLY A 129 10.31 -14.33 -0.77
N TYR A 130 10.02 -13.05 -0.72
CA TYR A 130 10.70 -12.03 -1.53
C TYR A 130 11.38 -11.00 -0.63
N PRO A 131 12.53 -10.42 -1.05
CA PRO A 131 13.11 -9.30 -0.34
C PRO A 131 12.19 -8.07 -0.38
N GLU A 132 12.22 -7.25 0.66
CA GLU A 132 11.52 -5.96 0.64
C GLU A 132 12.11 -5.09 -0.48
N GLN A 133 11.23 -4.48 -1.29
CA GLN A 133 11.62 -3.65 -2.42
C GLN A 133 11.07 -2.25 -2.26
N GLY A 134 11.91 -1.23 -2.43
CA GLY A 134 11.50 0.16 -2.57
C GLY A 134 11.45 0.56 -4.03
N GLU A 135 10.42 1.33 -4.42
CA GLU A 135 10.29 1.84 -5.77
C GLU A 135 9.72 3.26 -5.77
N THR A 136 10.08 4.04 -6.78
CA THR A 136 9.54 5.39 -6.99
C THR A 136 9.15 5.53 -8.44
N ILE A 137 7.92 6.00 -8.70
CA ILE A 137 7.48 6.34 -10.05
C ILE A 137 7.44 7.85 -10.23
N TRP A 138 7.77 8.30 -11.43
CA TRP A 138 7.67 9.68 -11.91
C TRP A 138 6.67 9.78 -13.05
N PHE A 139 6.32 11.00 -13.46
CA PHE A 139 5.32 11.22 -14.49
C PHE A 139 5.96 11.77 -15.77
N GLU A 140 5.61 11.16 -16.91
CA GLU A 140 6.09 11.59 -18.23
C GLU A 140 5.77 13.07 -18.48
N GLY A 141 6.72 13.79 -19.06
CA GLY A 141 6.56 15.22 -19.38
C GLY A 141 6.84 16.17 -18.23
N ASP A 142 7.18 15.69 -17.02
CA ASP A 142 7.60 16.59 -15.94
C ASP A 142 8.95 17.24 -16.32
N PRO A 143 9.03 18.60 -16.35
CA PRO A 143 10.23 19.32 -16.80
C PRO A 143 11.43 19.15 -15.85
N LEU A 144 11.19 18.73 -14.62
CA LEU A 144 12.24 18.50 -13.61
C LEU A 144 12.88 17.11 -13.71
N LEU A 145 12.38 16.21 -14.60
CA LEU A 145 12.95 14.88 -14.76
C LEU A 145 14.40 14.92 -15.25
N THR A 146 15.29 14.33 -14.47
CA THR A 146 16.67 14.07 -14.87
C THR A 146 16.75 12.94 -15.89
N ALA A 147 17.88 12.80 -16.59
CA ALA A 147 18.13 11.68 -17.50
C ALA A 147 18.05 10.31 -16.80
N GLN A 148 18.56 10.23 -15.56
CA GLN A 148 18.51 9.01 -14.75
C GLN A 148 17.06 8.63 -14.38
N GLN A 149 16.24 9.59 -13.99
CA GLN A 149 14.83 9.34 -13.66
C GLN A 149 14.03 8.94 -14.91
N LYS A 150 14.32 9.53 -16.07
CA LYS A 150 13.70 9.16 -17.35
C LYS A 150 13.99 7.72 -17.77
N ALA A 151 15.13 7.17 -17.37
CA ALA A 151 15.52 5.78 -17.62
C ALA A 151 14.94 4.79 -16.60
N ALA A 152 14.29 5.29 -15.55
CA ALA A 152 13.68 4.48 -14.49
C ALA A 152 12.16 4.33 -14.72
N TYR A 153 11.39 4.28 -13.64
CA TYR A 153 9.94 4.05 -13.69
C TYR A 153 9.17 5.35 -13.93
N VAL A 154 9.06 5.74 -15.20
CA VAL A 154 8.25 6.88 -15.65
C VAL A 154 6.93 6.39 -16.21
N VAL A 155 5.83 6.89 -15.65
CA VAL A 155 4.48 6.52 -16.07
C VAL A 155 3.81 7.64 -16.85
N ARG A 156 3.03 7.27 -17.86
CA ARG A 156 2.22 8.21 -18.63
C ARG A 156 0.89 8.45 -17.93
N LEU A 157 0.56 9.72 -17.72
CA LEU A 157 -0.78 10.13 -17.30
C LEU A 157 -1.70 10.29 -18.50
N ARG A 158 -2.84 9.64 -18.45
CA ARG A 158 -3.93 9.80 -19.43
C ARG A 158 -5.13 10.39 -18.72
N ARG A 159 -5.76 11.38 -19.34
CA ARG A 159 -7.02 11.92 -18.85
C ARG A 159 -8.17 11.22 -19.57
N ASP A 160 -9.08 10.64 -18.81
CA ASP A 160 -10.28 10.04 -19.38
C ASP A 160 -11.39 11.09 -19.62
N SER A 161 -12.52 10.64 -20.17
CA SER A 161 -13.67 11.49 -20.48
C SER A 161 -14.26 12.18 -19.25
N ASP A 162 -14.07 11.61 -18.07
CA ASP A 162 -14.57 12.13 -16.79
C ASP A 162 -13.61 13.16 -16.18
N GLY A 163 -12.50 13.48 -16.89
CA GLY A 163 -11.46 14.39 -16.42
C GLY A 163 -10.51 13.77 -15.41
N LEU A 164 -10.66 12.49 -15.11
CA LEU A 164 -9.85 11.77 -14.13
C LEU A 164 -8.51 11.35 -14.75
N LEU A 165 -7.42 11.61 -14.03
CA LEU A 165 -6.09 11.14 -14.45
C LEU A 165 -5.94 9.65 -14.15
N ARG A 166 -5.40 8.91 -15.11
CA ARG A 166 -5.07 7.49 -14.94
C ARG A 166 -3.61 7.23 -15.27
N ALA A 167 -2.97 6.44 -14.42
CA ALA A 167 -1.66 5.88 -14.63
C ALA A 167 -1.69 4.37 -14.42
N THR A 168 -0.88 3.64 -15.18
CA THR A 168 -0.70 2.20 -14.97
C THR A 168 0.78 1.92 -14.74
N HIS A 169 1.06 1.11 -13.72
CA HIS A 169 2.40 0.68 -13.39
C HIS A 169 2.38 -0.75 -12.82
N ASP A 170 3.16 -1.65 -13.41
CA ASP A 170 3.33 -3.01 -12.90
C ASP A 170 4.63 -3.11 -12.10
N PHE A 171 4.53 -3.67 -10.91
CA PHE A 171 5.68 -3.97 -10.05
C PHE A 171 6.26 -5.33 -10.42
N HIS A 172 7.58 -5.40 -10.55
CA HIS A 172 8.32 -6.64 -10.77
C HIS A 172 9.15 -6.96 -9.55
N LEU A 173 8.72 -7.96 -8.78
CA LEU A 173 9.49 -8.42 -7.61
C LEU A 173 10.64 -9.30 -8.09
N GLY A 174 11.80 -9.13 -7.45
CA GLY A 174 12.97 -9.95 -7.71
C GLY A 174 12.73 -11.44 -7.45
N SER A 175 13.75 -12.27 -7.63
CA SER A 175 13.63 -13.72 -7.35
C SER A 175 13.31 -13.99 -5.89
N PRO A 176 12.47 -15.00 -5.60
CA PRO A 176 12.23 -15.47 -4.24
C PRO A 176 13.55 -15.88 -3.55
N GLN A 177 13.59 -15.65 -2.22
CA GLN A 177 14.71 -16.10 -1.35
C GLN A 177 14.41 -17.48 -0.77
#